data_0100aab8594f91d0ceb310183d71fd46
#
_entry.id   0100aab8594f91d0ceb310183d71fd46
#
_cell.length_a   1.000
_cell.length_b   1.000
_cell.length_c   1.000
_cell.angle_alpha   90.00
_cell.angle_beta   90.00
_cell.angle_gamma   90.00
#
_symmetry.space_group_name_H-M   'P 1'
#
loop_
_entity.id
_entity.type
_entity.pdbx_description
1 polymer ?
#
loop_
_entity_poly.entity_id
_entity_poly.type
_entity_poly.pdbx_seq_one_letter_code
_entity_poly.pdbx_strand_id
1 'polypeptide(L)'
;MSSSSASSTASLTPGAAGDSAHAGSNISNFKLDNGLEVVVIPDVRTPVVTHMIWYKNGSADDPLGKSGIAHFLEHLMFKGTKNHPQGEFSDLVAELGGQENAFTSYDYTAYFQRIGKEHLGALMAFEADRMCNLVLTDEVVTPERDVVLEERRMRTDNDPSSQLDEAVQAALYAHHPYGTPIIGWNHEIESLNREDALAYYTRFYTPENAILIVAGDVEAQEVSRLATATYGKVPARAEPPRRNRTKEPPHRAHRLVSLADEKVEQPTHERVFLVPSYKTAGPGEAEAIETLAHMLGGGATSALYETLVVDDKYAVGAGAYYLGSAVDDTRLWVYATPAPGVSLEELDEAIDRVIKRFTEKPIDEAHLRRAKTRLIADAIYAQDSQASLARWYGEALATGLTIEDVAAWPDRMEAVTAADVTAAAKKWLDKRRAVTGFLLPAEEGEAAA
;
A
#
# COMPACT_ATOMS: atom_id res chain seq x y z
N MET A 1 -33.08 -41.82 20.83
CA MET A 1 -31.83 -41.58 20.11
C MET A 1 -31.65 -40.07 20.10
N SER A 2 -30.90 -39.55 21.05
CA SER A 2 -30.64 -38.15 21.27
C SER A 2 -29.39 -37.73 20.48
N SER A 3 -29.57 -36.87 19.50
CA SER A 3 -28.46 -36.25 18.77
C SER A 3 -27.99 -35.02 19.56
N SER A 4 -26.80 -35.12 20.11
CA SER A 4 -26.05 -34.04 20.73
C SER A 4 -25.45 -33.15 19.65
N SER A 5 -25.94 -31.90 19.54
CA SER A 5 -25.31 -30.87 18.76
C SER A 5 -24.11 -30.32 19.54
N ALA A 6 -22.92 -30.63 19.11
CA ALA A 6 -21.70 -29.99 19.60
C ALA A 6 -21.62 -28.55 19.07
N SER A 7 -21.79 -27.59 19.96
CA SER A 7 -21.49 -26.17 19.70
C SER A 7 -19.97 -25.99 19.75
N SER A 8 -19.36 -25.77 18.59
CA SER A 8 -17.97 -25.38 18.48
C SER A 8 -17.80 -23.96 18.98
N THR A 9 -17.25 -23.79 20.18
CA THR A 9 -16.81 -22.50 20.69
C THR A 9 -15.42 -22.20 20.15
N ALA A 10 -15.29 -21.20 19.30
CA ALA A 10 -14.01 -20.67 18.87
C ALA A 10 -13.16 -20.28 20.07
N SER A 11 -11.97 -20.81 20.16
CA SER A 11 -11.01 -20.53 21.25
C SER A 11 -10.43 -19.13 21.06
N LEU A 12 -10.87 -18.20 21.91
CA LEU A 12 -10.27 -16.87 22.05
C LEU A 12 -8.98 -16.99 22.86
N THR A 13 -7.83 -16.82 22.23
CA THR A 13 -6.55 -16.72 22.94
C THR A 13 -6.27 -15.24 23.22
N PRO A 14 -6.26 -14.78 24.51
CA PRO A 14 -5.77 -13.43 24.81
C PRO A 14 -4.24 -13.40 24.64
N GLY A 15 -3.75 -12.44 23.88
CA GLY A 15 -2.31 -12.16 23.80
C GLY A 15 -1.78 -11.77 25.20
N ALA A 16 -0.63 -12.30 25.59
CA ALA A 16 0.01 -12.03 26.87
C ALA A 16 0.36 -10.54 26.99
N ALA A 17 -0.20 -9.89 28.00
CA ALA A 17 0.02 -8.48 28.30
C ALA A 17 1.43 -8.24 28.86
N GLY A 18 2.25 -7.51 28.11
CA GLY A 18 3.37 -6.73 28.66
C GLY A 18 2.86 -5.30 28.90
N ASP A 19 3.05 -4.78 30.11
CA ASP A 19 2.63 -3.44 30.53
C ASP A 19 3.37 -2.33 29.77
N SER A 20 2.86 -1.95 28.62
CA SER A 20 3.07 -0.64 27.99
C SER A 20 1.73 -0.19 27.42
N ALA A 21 1.21 0.91 27.95
CA ALA A 21 -0.06 1.51 27.52
C ALA A 21 0.06 2.11 26.11
N HIS A 22 0.10 1.24 25.10
CA HIS A 22 0.01 1.62 23.69
C HIS A 22 -1.42 1.36 23.22
N ALA A 23 -2.02 2.28 22.51
CA ALA A 23 -3.27 2.07 21.81
C ALA A 23 -3.07 0.85 20.88
N GLY A 24 -3.79 -0.24 21.14
CA GLY A 24 -3.56 -1.54 20.49
C GLY A 24 -3.39 -2.71 21.45
N SER A 25 -3.32 -2.48 22.76
CA SER A 25 -3.15 -3.53 23.76
C SER A 25 -4.33 -4.53 23.89
N ASN A 26 -5.44 -4.30 23.16
CA ASN A 26 -6.63 -5.15 23.18
C ASN A 26 -7.04 -5.66 21.78
N ILE A 27 -6.09 -5.79 20.86
CA ILE A 27 -6.38 -6.35 19.53
C ILE A 27 -6.71 -7.83 19.68
N SER A 28 -7.83 -8.25 19.13
CA SER A 28 -8.22 -9.65 19.05
C SER A 28 -8.07 -10.16 17.63
N ASN A 29 -7.46 -11.33 17.46
CA ASN A 29 -7.32 -12.01 16.18
C ASN A 29 -7.83 -13.45 16.29
N PHE A 30 -8.69 -13.86 15.34
CA PHE A 30 -9.21 -15.22 15.25
C PHE A 30 -9.54 -15.56 13.80
N LYS A 31 -9.74 -16.85 13.51
CA LYS A 31 -10.20 -17.32 12.19
C LYS A 31 -11.58 -17.94 12.28
N LEU A 32 -12.42 -17.70 11.27
CA LEU A 32 -13.65 -18.43 11.07
C LEU A 32 -13.38 -19.82 10.46
N ASP A 33 -14.34 -20.74 10.57
CA ASP A 33 -14.21 -22.12 10.07
C ASP A 33 -13.92 -22.17 8.56
N ASN A 34 -14.36 -21.17 7.79
CA ASN A 34 -14.09 -21.05 6.36
C ASN A 34 -12.75 -20.39 6.03
N GLY A 35 -11.90 -20.15 7.03
CA GLY A 35 -10.54 -19.62 6.85
C GLY A 35 -10.41 -18.10 6.85
N LEU A 36 -11.51 -17.33 6.92
CA LEU A 36 -11.44 -15.87 7.02
C LEU A 36 -10.73 -15.46 8.31
N GLU A 37 -9.69 -14.68 8.19
CA GLU A 37 -9.00 -14.05 9.31
C GLU A 37 -9.77 -12.79 9.75
N VAL A 38 -10.00 -12.65 11.07
CA VAL A 38 -10.74 -11.51 11.64
C VAL A 38 -9.88 -10.83 12.68
N VAL A 39 -9.70 -9.51 12.52
CA VAL A 39 -8.98 -8.65 13.46
C VAL A 39 -9.94 -7.61 14.02
N VAL A 40 -10.00 -7.49 15.34
CA VAL A 40 -10.84 -6.51 16.04
C VAL A 40 -9.96 -5.57 16.82
N ILE A 41 -10.14 -4.28 16.58
CA ILE A 41 -9.39 -3.18 17.20
C ILE A 41 -10.39 -2.30 17.95
N PRO A 42 -10.66 -2.57 19.25
CA PRO A 42 -11.61 -1.80 20.04
C PRO A 42 -11.14 -0.35 20.26
N ASP A 43 -12.02 0.60 19.98
CA ASP A 43 -11.82 2.02 20.24
C ASP A 43 -13.17 2.70 20.51
N VAL A 44 -13.51 2.87 21.79
CA VAL A 44 -14.82 3.36 22.24
C VAL A 44 -14.90 4.89 22.34
N ARG A 45 -13.91 5.63 21.86
CA ARG A 45 -13.88 7.10 21.95
C ARG A 45 -15.02 7.77 21.16
N THR A 46 -15.50 7.14 20.11
CA THR A 46 -16.63 7.61 19.29
C THR A 46 -17.51 6.43 18.88
N PRO A 47 -18.86 6.61 18.78
CA PRO A 47 -19.80 5.52 18.48
C PRO A 47 -19.81 5.17 16.97
N VAL A 48 -18.64 5.05 16.35
CA VAL A 48 -18.48 4.71 14.94
C VAL A 48 -17.56 3.49 14.81
N VAL A 49 -17.71 2.80 13.70
CA VAL A 49 -16.86 1.67 13.31
C VAL A 49 -16.28 1.88 11.92
N THR A 50 -15.05 1.44 11.72
CA THR A 50 -14.43 1.23 10.44
C THR A 50 -14.40 -0.27 10.18
N HIS A 51 -15.13 -0.69 9.18
CA HIS A 51 -15.18 -2.06 8.68
C HIS A 51 -14.34 -2.12 7.42
N MET A 52 -13.39 -3.04 7.32
CA MET A 52 -12.53 -3.22 6.16
C MET A 52 -12.43 -4.71 5.81
N ILE A 53 -12.59 -5.03 4.54
CA ILE A 53 -12.25 -6.34 4.00
C ILE A 53 -11.06 -6.21 3.05
N TRP A 54 -10.01 -6.96 3.33
CA TRP A 54 -8.76 -6.98 2.59
C TRP A 54 -8.60 -8.31 1.87
N TYR A 55 -8.37 -8.27 0.57
CA TYR A 55 -8.02 -9.44 -0.21
C TYR A 55 -6.52 -9.44 -0.47
N LYS A 56 -5.87 -10.59 -0.21
CA LYS A 56 -4.41 -10.78 -0.36
C LYS A 56 -4.05 -11.00 -1.84
N ASN A 57 -4.50 -10.11 -2.71
CA ASN A 57 -4.18 -10.04 -4.13
C ASN A 57 -4.32 -8.60 -4.62
N GLY A 58 -3.44 -8.19 -5.49
CA GLY A 58 -3.43 -6.87 -6.11
C GLY A 58 -2.93 -6.97 -7.55
N SER A 59 -2.51 -5.85 -8.12
CA SER A 59 -2.10 -5.78 -9.53
C SER A 59 -0.88 -6.64 -9.85
N ALA A 60 -0.04 -6.95 -8.87
CA ALA A 60 1.09 -7.87 -9.09
C ALA A 60 0.67 -9.35 -9.23
N ASP A 61 -0.60 -9.66 -9.03
CA ASP A 61 -1.20 -10.97 -9.25
C ASP A 61 -2.01 -11.04 -10.56
N ASP A 62 -1.97 -9.97 -11.37
CA ASP A 62 -2.63 -9.89 -12.67
C ASP A 62 -2.03 -10.93 -13.63
N PRO A 63 -2.85 -11.64 -14.41
CA PRO A 63 -2.34 -12.53 -15.44
C PRO A 63 -1.61 -11.73 -16.52
N LEU A 64 -0.58 -12.33 -17.10
CA LEU A 64 0.16 -11.72 -18.22
C LEU A 64 -0.79 -11.34 -19.38
N GLY A 65 -0.67 -10.12 -19.87
CA GLY A 65 -1.52 -9.57 -20.92
C GLY A 65 -2.89 -9.11 -20.44
N LYS A 66 -3.10 -9.01 -19.11
CA LYS A 66 -4.35 -8.61 -18.47
C LYS A 66 -4.10 -7.63 -17.32
N SER A 67 -3.08 -6.78 -17.45
CA SER A 67 -2.78 -5.78 -16.43
C SER A 67 -3.95 -4.84 -16.18
N GLY A 68 -4.12 -4.45 -14.94
CA GLY A 68 -5.25 -3.64 -14.50
C GLY A 68 -6.49 -4.43 -14.13
N ILE A 69 -6.51 -5.78 -14.27
CA ILE A 69 -7.70 -6.57 -13.94
C ILE A 69 -8.05 -6.51 -12.46
N ALA A 70 -7.05 -6.41 -11.55
CA ALA A 70 -7.30 -6.24 -10.12
C ALA A 70 -8.04 -4.92 -9.84
N HIS A 71 -7.57 -3.82 -10.41
CA HIS A 71 -8.18 -2.50 -10.29
C HIS A 71 -9.55 -2.44 -11.00
N PHE A 72 -9.65 -3.00 -12.19
CA PHE A 72 -10.92 -3.10 -12.90
C PHE A 72 -11.97 -3.88 -12.11
N LEU A 73 -11.60 -5.00 -11.48
CA LEU A 73 -12.51 -5.73 -10.61
C LEU A 73 -12.91 -4.93 -9.37
N GLU A 74 -12.01 -4.11 -8.81
CA GLU A 74 -12.37 -3.19 -7.72
C GLU A 74 -13.58 -2.34 -8.11
N HIS A 75 -13.58 -1.71 -9.29
CA HIS A 75 -14.71 -0.96 -9.83
C HIS A 75 -15.95 -1.81 -10.01
N LEU A 76 -15.79 -2.99 -10.59
CA LEU A 76 -16.92 -3.90 -10.88
C LEU A 76 -17.58 -4.46 -9.62
N MET A 77 -16.88 -4.49 -8.48
CA MET A 77 -17.45 -4.92 -7.21
C MET A 77 -18.60 -4.02 -6.71
N PHE A 78 -18.72 -2.78 -7.21
CA PHE A 78 -19.83 -1.88 -6.91
C PHE A 78 -21.05 -2.05 -7.82
N LYS A 79 -21.04 -3.00 -8.76
CA LYS A 79 -22.07 -3.14 -9.79
C LYS A 79 -23.25 -4.05 -9.44
N GLY A 80 -23.25 -4.60 -8.22
CA GLY A 80 -24.37 -5.37 -7.68
C GLY A 80 -24.12 -6.87 -7.62
N THR A 81 -25.03 -7.54 -6.92
CA THR A 81 -24.98 -8.97 -6.64
C THR A 81 -26.30 -9.63 -7.02
N LYS A 82 -26.42 -10.96 -6.80
CA LYS A 82 -27.69 -11.68 -6.98
C LYS A 82 -28.80 -11.19 -6.07
N ASN A 83 -28.44 -10.71 -4.86
CA ASN A 83 -29.40 -10.35 -3.83
C ASN A 83 -29.62 -8.83 -3.75
N HIS A 84 -28.66 -8.05 -4.24
CA HIS A 84 -28.66 -6.59 -4.14
C HIS A 84 -28.33 -5.97 -5.49
N PRO A 85 -29.24 -5.20 -6.10
CA PRO A 85 -28.99 -4.52 -7.36
C PRO A 85 -27.89 -3.45 -7.22
N GLN A 86 -27.37 -3.02 -8.36
CA GLN A 86 -26.37 -1.96 -8.44
C GLN A 86 -26.84 -0.70 -7.72
N GLY A 87 -25.97 -0.13 -6.88
CA GLY A 87 -26.19 1.10 -6.14
C GLY A 87 -26.84 0.91 -4.76
N GLU A 88 -27.57 -0.18 -4.52
CA GLU A 88 -28.31 -0.39 -3.25
C GLU A 88 -27.38 -0.31 -2.02
N PHE A 89 -26.19 -0.88 -2.10
CA PHE A 89 -25.23 -0.83 -0.99
C PHE A 89 -24.72 0.59 -0.75
N SER A 90 -24.30 1.28 -1.80
CA SER A 90 -23.83 2.67 -1.71
C SER A 90 -24.92 3.62 -1.21
N ASP A 91 -26.14 3.47 -1.70
CA ASP A 91 -27.30 4.24 -1.27
C ASP A 91 -27.58 4.00 0.22
N LEU A 92 -27.55 2.76 0.68
CA LEU A 92 -27.71 2.43 2.08
C LEU A 92 -26.64 3.07 2.95
N VAL A 93 -25.37 2.97 2.55
CA VAL A 93 -24.24 3.60 3.31
C VAL A 93 -24.44 5.12 3.39
N ALA A 94 -24.84 5.75 2.28
CA ALA A 94 -25.10 7.20 2.25
C ALA A 94 -26.32 7.60 3.09
N GLU A 95 -27.43 6.87 3.04
CA GLU A 95 -28.64 7.10 3.84
C GLU A 95 -28.37 7.01 5.34
N LEU A 96 -27.48 6.12 5.75
CA LEU A 96 -27.05 5.93 7.12
C LEU A 96 -25.95 6.92 7.55
N GLY A 97 -25.56 7.87 6.70
CA GLY A 97 -24.51 8.87 6.97
C GLY A 97 -23.10 8.29 7.01
N GLY A 98 -22.91 7.12 6.42
CA GLY A 98 -21.61 6.46 6.32
C GLY A 98 -20.75 6.96 5.15
N GLN A 99 -19.56 6.44 5.10
CA GLN A 99 -18.60 6.63 4.00
C GLN A 99 -18.12 5.27 3.53
N GLU A 100 -17.98 5.09 2.22
CA GLU A 100 -17.37 3.91 1.63
C GLU A 100 -16.33 4.28 0.59
N ASN A 101 -15.36 3.41 0.41
CA ASN A 101 -14.40 3.48 -0.70
C ASN A 101 -13.67 2.13 -0.83
N ALA A 102 -12.82 2.04 -1.87
CA ALA A 102 -11.93 0.93 -2.09
C ALA A 102 -10.56 1.43 -2.58
N PHE A 103 -9.58 0.56 -2.59
CA PHE A 103 -8.29 0.82 -3.20
C PHE A 103 -7.59 -0.49 -3.56
N THR A 104 -6.88 -0.46 -4.67
CA THR A 104 -6.00 -1.54 -5.14
C THR A 104 -4.54 -1.09 -5.06
N SER A 105 -3.69 -1.98 -4.54
CA SER A 105 -2.23 -1.84 -4.52
C SER A 105 -1.62 -2.99 -5.33
N TYR A 106 -0.30 -3.10 -5.31
CA TYR A 106 0.40 -4.24 -5.92
C TYR A 106 0.05 -5.57 -5.24
N ASP A 107 -0.14 -5.56 -3.93
CA ASP A 107 -0.22 -6.77 -3.10
C ASP A 107 -1.59 -7.05 -2.50
N TYR A 108 -2.50 -6.10 -2.55
CA TYR A 108 -3.81 -6.21 -1.93
C TYR A 108 -4.84 -5.33 -2.62
N THR A 109 -6.11 -5.71 -2.47
CA THR A 109 -7.27 -4.86 -2.75
C THR A 109 -8.12 -4.82 -1.48
N ALA A 110 -8.59 -3.64 -1.10
CA ALA A 110 -9.39 -3.47 0.11
C ALA A 110 -10.62 -2.62 -0.14
N TYR A 111 -11.70 -2.97 0.56
CA TYR A 111 -12.97 -2.24 0.58
C TYR A 111 -13.25 -1.83 2.01
N PHE A 112 -13.74 -0.62 2.22
CA PHE A 112 -14.02 -0.15 3.56
C PHE A 112 -15.26 0.72 3.65
N GLN A 113 -15.90 0.65 4.83
CA GLN A 113 -17.00 1.51 5.21
C GLN A 113 -16.74 2.06 6.61
N ARG A 114 -17.13 3.31 6.83
CA ARG A 114 -17.13 3.94 8.14
C ARG A 114 -18.54 4.43 8.46
N ILE A 115 -19.11 3.96 9.57
CA ILE A 115 -20.52 4.19 9.88
C ILE A 115 -20.79 4.10 11.40
N GLY A 116 -21.99 4.46 11.85
CA GLY A 116 -22.47 4.19 13.18
C GLY A 116 -22.43 2.69 13.53
N LYS A 117 -21.98 2.35 14.73
CA LYS A 117 -21.73 0.94 15.14
C LYS A 117 -22.94 0.04 15.01
N GLU A 118 -24.13 0.58 15.21
CA GLU A 118 -25.42 -0.13 15.12
C GLU A 118 -25.69 -0.74 13.74
N HIS A 119 -25.02 -0.24 12.70
CA HIS A 119 -25.19 -0.69 11.32
C HIS A 119 -24.13 -1.71 10.86
N LEU A 120 -23.14 -2.05 11.71
CA LEU A 120 -22.06 -2.97 11.38
C LEU A 120 -22.57 -4.32 10.82
N GLY A 121 -23.62 -4.88 11.42
CA GLY A 121 -24.17 -6.16 10.98
C GLY A 121 -24.74 -6.12 9.56
N ALA A 122 -25.36 -5.00 9.15
CA ALA A 122 -25.85 -4.80 7.80
C ALA A 122 -24.69 -4.71 6.79
N LEU A 123 -23.65 -3.91 7.09
CA LEU A 123 -22.45 -3.80 6.26
C LEU A 123 -21.78 -5.15 6.02
N MET A 124 -21.59 -5.93 7.10
CA MET A 124 -21.01 -7.26 7.01
C MET A 124 -21.84 -8.21 6.14
N ALA A 125 -23.17 -8.08 6.17
CA ALA A 125 -24.05 -8.90 5.33
C ALA A 125 -23.89 -8.55 3.84
N PHE A 126 -23.88 -7.26 3.50
CA PHE A 126 -23.67 -6.80 2.13
C PHE A 126 -22.28 -7.19 1.59
N GLU A 127 -21.21 -6.98 2.37
CA GLU A 127 -19.86 -7.35 1.97
C GLU A 127 -19.70 -8.87 1.82
N ALA A 128 -20.28 -9.65 2.71
CA ALA A 128 -20.26 -11.11 2.59
C ALA A 128 -21.01 -11.59 1.34
N ASP A 129 -22.12 -10.91 0.98
CA ASP A 129 -22.84 -11.19 -0.27
C ASP A 129 -22.00 -10.80 -1.49
N ARG A 130 -21.38 -9.62 -1.47
CA ARG A 130 -20.47 -9.14 -2.52
C ARG A 130 -19.27 -10.07 -2.74
N MET A 131 -18.74 -10.67 -1.68
CA MET A 131 -17.64 -11.63 -1.76
C MET A 131 -18.01 -12.90 -2.56
N CYS A 132 -19.29 -13.31 -2.63
CA CYS A 132 -19.64 -14.60 -3.23
C CYS A 132 -20.73 -14.55 -4.32
N ASN A 133 -21.46 -13.45 -4.45
CA ASN A 133 -22.65 -13.36 -5.30
C ASN A 133 -22.58 -12.22 -6.34
N LEU A 134 -21.39 -11.70 -6.65
CA LEU A 134 -21.22 -10.69 -7.69
C LEU A 134 -21.84 -11.13 -9.01
N VAL A 135 -22.60 -10.23 -9.65
CA VAL A 135 -23.21 -10.46 -10.97
C VAL A 135 -22.69 -9.44 -11.96
N LEU A 136 -22.01 -9.92 -12.99
CA LEU A 136 -21.49 -9.09 -14.07
C LEU A 136 -22.17 -9.48 -15.39
N THR A 137 -22.62 -8.46 -16.12
CA THR A 137 -23.10 -8.60 -17.51
C THR A 137 -22.25 -7.72 -18.42
N ASP A 138 -22.28 -7.96 -19.72
CA ASP A 138 -21.51 -7.14 -20.68
C ASP A 138 -21.99 -5.68 -20.69
N GLU A 139 -23.27 -5.45 -20.42
CA GLU A 139 -23.86 -4.10 -20.32
C GLU A 139 -23.31 -3.30 -19.15
N VAL A 140 -22.80 -3.98 -18.10
CA VAL A 140 -22.18 -3.35 -16.94
C VAL A 140 -20.66 -3.25 -17.10
N VAL A 141 -20.04 -4.30 -17.62
CA VAL A 141 -18.58 -4.42 -17.73
C VAL A 141 -18.01 -3.45 -18.78
N THR A 142 -18.65 -3.36 -19.95
CA THR A 142 -18.15 -2.53 -21.05
C THR A 142 -18.08 -1.04 -20.69
N PRO A 143 -19.16 -0.41 -20.18
CA PRO A 143 -19.06 1.00 -19.77
C PRO A 143 -18.06 1.24 -18.63
N GLU A 144 -17.93 0.30 -17.69
CA GLU A 144 -16.99 0.47 -16.58
C GLU A 144 -15.54 0.38 -17.04
N ARG A 145 -15.24 -0.44 -18.05
CA ARG A 145 -13.92 -0.43 -18.69
C ARG A 145 -13.59 0.93 -19.28
N ASP A 146 -14.57 1.58 -19.92
CA ASP A 146 -14.37 2.93 -20.47
C ASP A 146 -14.13 3.97 -19.36
N VAL A 147 -14.75 3.80 -18.17
CA VAL A 147 -14.48 4.62 -16.98
C VAL A 147 -13.02 4.45 -16.53
N VAL A 148 -12.50 3.21 -16.44
CA VAL A 148 -11.11 2.96 -16.06
C VAL A 148 -10.12 3.50 -17.09
N LEU A 149 -10.45 3.41 -18.39
CA LEU A 149 -9.62 4.02 -19.45
C LEU A 149 -9.59 5.55 -19.33
N GLU A 150 -10.72 6.19 -18.98
CA GLU A 150 -10.76 7.63 -18.76
C GLU A 150 -10.00 8.03 -17.49
N GLU A 151 -10.11 7.22 -16.43
CA GLU A 151 -9.31 7.43 -15.20
C GLU A 151 -7.80 7.35 -15.49
N ARG A 152 -7.36 6.36 -16.28
CA ARG A 152 -5.96 6.26 -16.70
C ARG A 152 -5.54 7.49 -17.50
N ARG A 153 -6.39 7.94 -18.43
CA ARG A 153 -6.12 9.16 -19.21
C ARG A 153 -5.95 10.37 -18.31
N MET A 154 -6.84 10.54 -17.33
CA MET A 154 -6.80 11.68 -16.41
C MET A 154 -5.61 11.63 -15.44
N ARG A 155 -5.27 10.44 -14.92
CA ARG A 155 -4.26 10.29 -13.86
C ARG A 155 -2.85 10.06 -14.38
N THR A 156 -2.70 9.49 -15.59
CA THR A 156 -1.40 9.09 -16.12
C THR A 156 -1.12 9.74 -17.47
N ASP A 157 -1.97 9.49 -18.49
CA ASP A 157 -1.63 9.87 -19.87
C ASP A 157 -1.63 11.39 -20.08
N ASN A 158 -2.33 12.16 -19.25
CA ASN A 158 -2.35 13.62 -19.30
C ASN A 158 -1.42 14.29 -18.26
N ASP A 159 -0.74 13.52 -17.42
CA ASP A 159 0.18 14.05 -16.40
C ASP A 159 1.61 13.57 -16.64
N PRO A 160 2.51 14.47 -17.11
CA PRO A 160 3.90 14.10 -17.39
C PRO A 160 4.67 13.52 -16.20
N SER A 161 4.34 13.94 -14.96
CA SER A 161 4.97 13.39 -13.75
C SER A 161 4.62 11.91 -13.58
N SER A 162 3.35 11.57 -13.73
CA SER A 162 2.87 10.18 -13.65
C SER A 162 3.40 9.30 -14.79
N GLN A 163 3.59 9.87 -15.98
CA GLN A 163 4.22 9.16 -17.11
C GLN A 163 5.71 8.86 -16.84
N LEU A 164 6.42 9.82 -16.25
CA LEU A 164 7.81 9.59 -15.83
C LEU A 164 7.87 8.52 -14.74
N ASP A 165 7.04 8.60 -13.70
CA ASP A 165 6.94 7.61 -12.64
C ASP A 165 6.71 6.19 -13.20
N GLU A 166 5.78 6.03 -14.12
CA GLU A 166 5.48 4.76 -14.79
C GLU A 166 6.71 4.23 -15.55
N ALA A 167 7.41 5.08 -16.28
CA ALA A 167 8.61 4.71 -17.02
C ALA A 167 9.79 4.36 -16.09
N VAL A 168 9.99 5.12 -15.01
CA VAL A 168 11.02 4.85 -13.99
C VAL A 168 10.74 3.55 -13.28
N GLN A 169 9.48 3.28 -12.93
CA GLN A 169 9.07 2.04 -12.30
C GLN A 169 9.25 0.83 -13.21
N ALA A 170 8.85 0.92 -14.46
CA ALA A 170 9.07 -0.13 -15.46
C ALA A 170 10.58 -0.38 -15.69
N ALA A 171 11.41 0.66 -15.63
CA ALA A 171 12.85 0.51 -15.69
C ALA A 171 13.45 -0.10 -14.40
N LEU A 172 12.87 0.17 -13.24
CA LEU A 172 13.33 -0.40 -11.96
C LEU A 172 13.02 -1.89 -11.86
N TYR A 173 11.83 -2.31 -12.29
CA TYR A 173 11.37 -3.68 -12.25
C TYR A 173 11.25 -4.27 -13.65
N ALA A 174 12.40 -4.58 -14.26
CA ALA A 174 12.42 -5.14 -15.62
C ALA A 174 11.82 -6.55 -15.71
N HIS A 175 11.68 -7.26 -14.60
CA HIS A 175 11.24 -8.66 -14.58
C HIS A 175 10.18 -8.94 -13.50
N HIS A 176 10.09 -8.13 -12.47
CA HIS A 176 9.11 -8.28 -11.39
C HIS A 176 7.79 -7.57 -11.76
N PRO A 177 6.61 -8.13 -11.41
CA PRO A 177 5.32 -7.53 -11.76
C PRO A 177 5.06 -6.14 -11.16
N TYR A 178 5.83 -5.69 -10.17
CA TYR A 178 5.76 -4.30 -9.70
C TYR A 178 6.18 -3.26 -10.76
N GLY A 179 6.77 -3.69 -11.87
CA GLY A 179 7.04 -2.82 -13.02
C GLY A 179 5.82 -2.50 -13.89
N THR A 180 4.69 -3.19 -13.65
CA THR A 180 3.43 -2.93 -14.35
C THR A 180 2.60 -1.95 -13.53
N PRO A 181 2.01 -0.90 -14.12
CA PRO A 181 1.17 0.06 -13.39
C PRO A 181 -0.05 -0.62 -12.77
N ILE A 182 -0.46 -0.18 -11.59
CA ILE A 182 -1.61 -0.75 -10.86
C ILE A 182 -2.90 -0.62 -11.69
N ILE A 183 -3.08 0.52 -12.35
CA ILE A 183 -4.24 0.75 -13.23
C ILE A 183 -4.20 -0.12 -14.50
N GLY A 184 -3.03 -0.65 -14.87
CA GLY A 184 -2.79 -1.44 -16.09
C GLY A 184 -2.32 -0.62 -17.28
N TRP A 185 -1.78 -1.30 -18.29
CA TRP A 185 -1.42 -0.71 -19.58
C TRP A 185 -2.68 -0.44 -20.42
N ASN A 186 -2.75 0.71 -21.08
CA ASN A 186 -3.94 1.12 -21.84
C ASN A 186 -4.45 0.03 -22.80
N HIS A 187 -3.56 -0.54 -23.63
CA HIS A 187 -3.90 -1.57 -24.61
C HIS A 187 -4.37 -2.90 -23.99
N GLU A 188 -3.95 -3.21 -22.76
CA GLU A 188 -4.40 -4.38 -22.03
C GLU A 188 -5.76 -4.13 -21.40
N ILE A 189 -6.00 -2.94 -20.82
CA ILE A 189 -7.30 -2.53 -20.28
C ILE A 189 -8.37 -2.60 -21.38
N GLU A 190 -8.09 -2.09 -22.58
CA GLU A 190 -8.99 -2.15 -23.73
C GLU A 190 -9.45 -3.59 -24.06
N SER A 191 -8.61 -4.58 -23.75
CA SER A 191 -8.87 -6.00 -24.01
C SER A 191 -9.61 -6.72 -22.89
N LEU A 192 -9.71 -6.12 -21.68
CA LEU A 192 -10.39 -6.74 -20.54
C LEU A 192 -11.87 -6.94 -20.79
N ASN A 193 -12.39 -8.04 -20.32
CA ASN A 193 -13.77 -8.44 -20.52
C ASN A 193 -14.37 -9.09 -19.28
N ARG A 194 -15.64 -9.44 -19.36
CA ARG A 194 -16.41 -10.07 -18.27
C ARG A 194 -15.80 -11.39 -17.81
N GLU A 195 -15.36 -12.22 -18.74
CA GLU A 195 -14.77 -13.53 -18.46
C GLU A 195 -13.49 -13.39 -17.66
N ASP A 196 -12.62 -12.43 -18.01
CA ASP A 196 -11.41 -12.10 -17.29
C ASP A 196 -11.72 -11.66 -15.84
N ALA A 197 -12.69 -10.76 -15.68
CA ALA A 197 -13.12 -10.27 -14.38
C ALA A 197 -13.70 -11.38 -13.48
N LEU A 198 -14.57 -12.23 -14.03
CA LEU A 198 -15.14 -13.35 -13.29
C LEU A 198 -14.11 -14.42 -12.94
N ALA A 199 -13.12 -14.66 -13.82
CA ALA A 199 -12.03 -15.58 -13.53
C ALA A 199 -11.16 -15.08 -12.37
N TYR A 200 -10.81 -13.79 -12.38
CA TYR A 200 -10.04 -13.14 -11.30
C TYR A 200 -10.83 -13.14 -9.98
N TYR A 201 -12.10 -12.74 -10.01
CA TYR A 201 -13.01 -12.77 -8.86
C TYR A 201 -13.11 -14.18 -8.25
N THR A 202 -13.38 -15.20 -9.09
CA THR A 202 -13.52 -16.57 -8.61
C THR A 202 -12.25 -17.10 -7.98
N ARG A 203 -11.09 -16.67 -8.48
CA ARG A 203 -9.79 -17.13 -8.01
C ARG A 203 -9.39 -16.52 -6.67
N PHE A 204 -9.67 -15.24 -6.44
CA PHE A 204 -9.09 -14.49 -5.35
C PHE A 204 -10.08 -14.03 -4.27
N TYR A 205 -11.37 -13.84 -4.61
CA TYR A 205 -12.37 -13.32 -3.68
C TYR A 205 -13.02 -14.49 -2.92
N THR A 206 -12.31 -14.99 -1.93
CA THR A 206 -12.68 -16.13 -1.09
C THR A 206 -12.24 -15.86 0.35
N PRO A 207 -12.96 -16.42 1.36
CA PRO A 207 -12.63 -16.17 2.77
C PRO A 207 -11.19 -16.46 3.15
N GLU A 208 -10.59 -17.52 2.62
CA GLU A 208 -9.21 -17.92 2.94
C GLU A 208 -8.16 -16.93 2.45
N ASN A 209 -8.51 -16.11 1.43
CA ASN A 209 -7.65 -15.07 0.88
C ASN A 209 -7.95 -13.70 1.46
N ALA A 210 -8.85 -13.60 2.45
CA ALA A 210 -9.31 -12.33 2.97
C ALA A 210 -8.97 -12.13 4.45
N ILE A 211 -8.92 -10.85 4.84
CA ILE A 211 -8.78 -10.40 6.23
C ILE A 211 -9.91 -9.40 6.48
N LEU A 212 -10.74 -9.68 7.47
CA LEU A 212 -11.72 -8.74 7.99
C LEU A 212 -11.10 -7.94 9.13
N ILE A 213 -11.09 -6.62 9.04
CA ILE A 213 -10.67 -5.73 10.13
C ILE A 213 -11.85 -4.87 10.54
N VAL A 214 -12.15 -4.88 11.84
CA VAL A 214 -13.16 -4.01 12.44
C VAL A 214 -12.52 -3.19 13.54
N ALA A 215 -12.45 -1.88 13.34
CA ALA A 215 -11.90 -0.93 14.30
C ALA A 215 -12.98 0.04 14.76
N GLY A 216 -13.10 0.28 16.07
CA GLY A 216 -14.05 1.24 16.61
C GLY A 216 -14.77 0.77 17.85
N ASP A 217 -15.97 1.34 18.11
CA ASP A 217 -16.78 1.02 19.28
C ASP A 217 -17.44 -0.36 19.14
N VAL A 218 -16.61 -1.38 19.29
CA VAL A 218 -17.02 -2.80 19.17
C VAL A 218 -16.28 -3.67 20.18
N GLU A 219 -16.90 -4.79 20.53
CA GLU A 219 -16.30 -5.87 21.31
C GLU A 219 -16.00 -7.08 20.42
N ALA A 220 -14.90 -7.79 20.71
CA ALA A 220 -14.47 -8.95 19.92
C ALA A 220 -15.54 -10.05 19.82
N GLN A 221 -16.31 -10.27 20.91
CA GLN A 221 -17.39 -11.26 20.91
C GLN A 221 -18.55 -10.87 19.98
N GLU A 222 -18.91 -9.58 19.94
CA GLU A 222 -19.94 -9.08 19.03
C GLU A 222 -19.51 -9.22 17.58
N VAL A 223 -18.28 -8.78 17.24
CA VAL A 223 -17.73 -8.94 15.90
C VAL A 223 -17.66 -10.41 15.49
N SER A 224 -17.21 -11.29 16.37
CA SER A 224 -17.18 -12.74 16.12
C SER A 224 -18.56 -13.29 15.80
N ARG A 225 -19.57 -12.92 16.57
CA ARG A 225 -20.97 -13.35 16.34
C ARG A 225 -21.50 -12.82 14.99
N LEU A 226 -21.28 -11.56 14.68
CA LEU A 226 -21.72 -10.96 13.42
C LEU A 226 -20.97 -11.57 12.21
N ALA A 227 -19.66 -11.68 12.28
CA ALA A 227 -18.83 -12.28 11.23
C ALA A 227 -19.20 -13.75 10.96
N THR A 228 -19.46 -14.54 12.04
CA THR A 228 -19.93 -15.92 11.88
C THR A 228 -21.31 -15.98 11.22
N ALA A 229 -22.22 -15.06 11.56
CA ALA A 229 -23.57 -15.02 11.00
C ALA A 229 -23.61 -14.54 9.55
N THR A 230 -22.60 -13.85 9.06
CA THR A 230 -22.50 -13.26 7.72
C THR A 230 -21.41 -13.97 6.88
N TYR A 231 -20.16 -13.56 7.03
CA TYR A 231 -19.00 -14.12 6.32
C TYR A 231 -18.81 -15.62 6.56
N GLY A 232 -19.12 -16.12 7.77
CA GLY A 232 -19.03 -17.54 8.08
C GLY A 232 -19.91 -18.45 7.22
N LYS A 233 -20.90 -17.88 6.51
CA LYS A 233 -21.75 -18.58 5.56
C LYS A 233 -21.21 -18.56 4.14
N VAL A 234 -20.19 -17.76 3.85
CA VAL A 234 -19.56 -17.71 2.54
C VAL A 234 -18.75 -18.99 2.35
N PRO A 235 -19.03 -19.76 1.30
CA PRO A 235 -18.27 -20.98 1.06
C PRO A 235 -16.83 -20.65 0.65
N ALA A 236 -15.89 -21.40 1.18
CA ALA A 236 -14.54 -21.46 0.65
C ALA A 236 -14.59 -21.99 -0.79
N ARG A 237 -14.01 -21.25 -1.76
CA ARG A 237 -14.13 -21.65 -3.17
C ARG A 237 -12.99 -22.54 -3.64
N ALA A 238 -11.80 -22.25 -3.18
CA ALA A 238 -10.57 -23.00 -3.44
C ALA A 238 -9.47 -22.47 -2.54
N GLU A 239 -8.38 -23.22 -2.34
CA GLU A 239 -7.16 -22.63 -1.80
C GLU A 239 -6.67 -21.55 -2.76
N PRO A 240 -6.48 -20.29 -2.28
CA PRO A 240 -5.90 -19.25 -3.11
C PRO A 240 -4.52 -19.73 -3.62
N PRO A 241 -4.20 -19.46 -4.88
CA PRO A 241 -2.92 -19.87 -5.41
C PRO A 241 -1.80 -19.20 -4.61
N ARG A 242 -0.77 -19.97 -4.27
CA ARG A 242 0.44 -19.40 -3.67
C ARG A 242 0.99 -18.34 -4.63
N ARG A 243 1.35 -17.18 -4.09
CA ARG A 243 2.06 -16.16 -4.85
C ARG A 243 3.38 -16.73 -5.32
N ASN A 244 3.53 -16.85 -6.63
CA ASN A 244 4.75 -17.31 -7.29
C ASN A 244 5.16 -16.26 -8.30
N ARG A 245 5.79 -15.20 -7.82
CA ARG A 245 6.24 -14.07 -8.64
C ARG A 245 7.69 -14.23 -9.04
N THR A 246 8.02 -13.76 -10.23
CA THR A 246 9.41 -13.63 -10.66
C THR A 246 10.11 -12.61 -9.78
N LYS A 247 11.37 -12.88 -9.40
CA LYS A 247 12.17 -11.93 -8.64
C LYS A 247 12.92 -10.99 -9.57
N GLU A 248 13.02 -9.73 -9.19
CA GLU A 248 13.87 -8.78 -9.91
C GLU A 248 15.34 -9.20 -9.76
N PRO A 249 16.10 -9.34 -10.88
CA PRO A 249 17.51 -9.65 -10.79
C PRO A 249 18.31 -8.47 -10.23
N PRO A 250 19.45 -8.71 -9.56
CA PRO A 250 20.26 -7.64 -9.02
C PRO A 250 20.72 -6.65 -10.10
N HIS A 251 20.44 -5.38 -9.91
CA HIS A 251 20.87 -4.32 -10.81
C HIS A 251 22.40 -4.19 -10.81
N ARG A 252 22.99 -3.98 -11.99
CA ARG A 252 24.44 -3.87 -12.18
C ARG A 252 24.87 -2.54 -12.82
N ALA A 253 23.90 -1.75 -13.30
CA ALA A 253 24.13 -0.48 -13.97
C ALA A 253 23.06 0.53 -13.57
N HIS A 254 23.46 1.78 -13.39
CA HIS A 254 22.56 2.91 -13.27
C HIS A 254 21.75 3.08 -14.56
N ARG A 255 20.47 3.41 -14.42
CA ARG A 255 19.56 3.69 -15.53
C ARG A 255 19.07 5.12 -15.40
N LEU A 256 18.99 5.82 -16.52
CA LEU A 256 18.43 7.16 -16.63
C LEU A 256 17.23 7.10 -17.57
N VAL A 257 16.11 7.65 -17.10
CA VAL A 257 14.88 7.86 -17.88
C VAL A 257 14.66 9.37 -17.95
N SER A 258 14.43 9.90 -19.15
CA SER A 258 14.17 11.32 -19.34
C SER A 258 12.89 11.50 -20.14
N LEU A 259 12.03 12.39 -19.67
CA LEU A 259 10.80 12.79 -20.34
C LEU A 259 10.76 14.31 -20.46
N ALA A 260 10.59 14.80 -21.69
CA ALA A 260 10.33 16.21 -21.98
C ALA A 260 8.89 16.38 -22.43
N ASP A 261 8.16 17.36 -21.87
CA ASP A 261 6.76 17.62 -22.22
C ASP A 261 6.44 19.12 -22.13
N GLU A 262 5.61 19.61 -23.04
CA GLU A 262 5.21 21.02 -23.13
C GLU A 262 4.42 21.51 -21.90
N LYS A 263 3.79 20.60 -21.16
CA LYS A 263 3.03 20.93 -19.94
C LYS A 263 3.94 21.11 -18.71
N VAL A 264 5.21 20.76 -18.82
CA VAL A 264 6.16 20.87 -17.70
C VAL A 264 6.72 22.30 -17.65
N GLU A 265 6.37 23.02 -16.60
CA GLU A 265 6.90 24.36 -16.32
C GLU A 265 8.19 24.31 -15.49
N GLN A 266 8.27 23.34 -14.58
CA GLN A 266 9.38 23.20 -13.65
C GLN A 266 9.98 21.80 -13.75
N PRO A 267 11.29 21.67 -14.01
CA PRO A 267 11.97 20.39 -14.05
C PRO A 267 11.86 19.68 -12.70
N THR A 268 11.83 18.35 -12.72
CA THR A 268 11.89 17.55 -11.50
C THR A 268 12.89 16.40 -11.65
N HIS A 269 13.52 16.07 -10.54
CA HIS A 269 14.43 14.95 -10.39
C HIS A 269 13.81 13.92 -9.45
N GLU A 270 13.85 12.67 -9.85
CA GLU A 270 13.61 11.55 -8.96
C GLU A 270 14.71 10.49 -9.10
N ARG A 271 14.98 9.78 -8.00
CA ARG A 271 15.88 8.62 -8.02
C ARG A 271 15.31 7.55 -7.13
N VAL A 272 15.09 6.38 -7.70
CA VAL A 272 14.43 5.26 -7.03
C VAL A 272 15.41 4.11 -6.92
N PHE A 273 15.65 3.67 -5.67
CA PHE A 273 16.52 2.54 -5.35
C PHE A 273 15.69 1.30 -5.10
N LEU A 274 16.10 0.16 -5.65
CA LEU A 274 15.54 -1.14 -5.30
C LEU A 274 16.11 -1.59 -3.97
N VAL A 275 15.24 -1.78 -2.98
CA VAL A 275 15.56 -2.12 -1.59
C VAL A 275 14.64 -3.23 -1.07
N PRO A 276 15.00 -4.00 -0.05
CA PRO A 276 14.07 -4.98 0.53
C PRO A 276 12.90 -4.28 1.22
N SER A 277 11.77 -4.97 1.27
CA SER A 277 10.62 -4.60 2.09
C SER A 277 10.78 -5.10 3.53
N TYR A 278 9.85 -4.77 4.43
CA TYR A 278 9.77 -5.38 5.76
C TYR A 278 9.66 -6.90 5.70
N LYS A 279 9.08 -7.46 4.62
CA LYS A 279 8.92 -8.91 4.41
C LYS A 279 10.20 -9.59 3.91
N THR A 280 11.00 -8.91 3.10
CA THR A 280 12.18 -9.49 2.44
C THR A 280 13.51 -9.10 3.12
N ALA A 281 13.50 -8.09 3.97
CA ALA A 281 14.66 -7.63 4.72
C ALA A 281 15.12 -8.64 5.79
N GLY A 282 16.41 -8.58 6.10
CA GLY A 282 16.94 -9.24 7.28
C GLY A 282 16.50 -8.55 8.59
N PRO A 283 16.67 -9.19 9.75
CA PRO A 283 16.30 -8.60 11.04
C PRO A 283 16.90 -7.21 11.25
N GLY A 284 16.07 -6.20 11.53
CA GLY A 284 16.46 -4.81 11.76
C GLY A 284 16.87 -4.03 10.51
N GLU A 285 16.95 -4.67 9.34
CA GLU A 285 17.40 -4.04 8.10
C GLU A 285 16.36 -3.07 7.53
N ALA A 286 15.07 -3.42 7.58
CA ALA A 286 13.99 -2.55 7.10
C ALA A 286 13.87 -1.29 7.97
N GLU A 287 13.96 -1.43 9.29
CA GLU A 287 13.96 -0.32 10.24
C GLU A 287 15.17 0.61 10.03
N ALA A 288 16.33 0.03 9.70
CA ALA A 288 17.53 0.84 9.38
C ALA A 288 17.35 1.61 8.06
N ILE A 289 16.70 1.01 7.04
CA ILE A 289 16.39 1.66 5.76
C ILE A 289 15.35 2.77 5.98
N GLU A 290 14.32 2.55 6.78
CA GLU A 290 13.30 3.55 7.08
C GLU A 290 13.90 4.74 7.85
N THR A 291 14.73 4.46 8.86
CA THR A 291 15.47 5.50 9.58
C THR A 291 16.39 6.27 8.65
N LEU A 292 17.12 5.58 7.77
CA LEU A 292 17.98 6.19 6.75
C LEU A 292 17.19 7.12 5.83
N ALA A 293 16.06 6.66 5.29
CA ALA A 293 15.21 7.45 4.41
C ALA A 293 14.69 8.71 5.11
N HIS A 294 14.27 8.58 6.37
CA HIS A 294 13.82 9.71 7.17
C HIS A 294 14.96 10.72 7.46
N MET A 295 16.15 10.26 7.84
CA MET A 295 17.30 11.13 8.03
C MET A 295 17.75 11.80 6.72
N LEU A 296 17.64 11.09 5.61
CA LEU A 296 18.01 11.59 4.29
C LEU A 296 17.05 12.68 3.79
N GLY A 297 15.71 12.42 3.89
CA GLY A 297 14.72 13.29 3.26
C GLY A 297 13.39 13.45 4.00
N GLY A 298 13.27 13.04 5.28
CA GLY A 298 12.04 13.09 6.06
C GLY A 298 11.73 14.47 6.66
N GLY A 299 11.60 15.50 5.83
CA GLY A 299 11.17 16.85 6.24
C GLY A 299 12.28 17.89 6.30
N ALA A 300 11.98 19.06 6.84
CA ALA A 300 12.82 20.25 6.78
C ALA A 300 14.19 20.15 7.52
N THR A 301 14.34 19.20 8.44
CA THR A 301 15.59 18.94 9.17
C THR A 301 16.37 17.74 8.61
N SER A 302 15.99 17.25 7.45
CA SER A 302 16.66 16.15 6.77
C SER A 302 17.89 16.64 5.99
N ALA A 303 18.81 15.72 5.74
CA ALA A 303 20.09 16.07 5.12
C ALA A 303 19.95 16.64 3.68
N LEU A 304 19.01 16.13 2.89
CA LEU A 304 18.73 16.67 1.55
C LEU A 304 18.16 18.08 1.65
N TYR A 305 17.18 18.30 2.51
CA TYR A 305 16.54 19.60 2.62
C TYR A 305 17.50 20.66 3.17
N GLU A 306 18.16 20.38 4.30
CA GLU A 306 19.14 21.31 4.89
C GLU A 306 20.26 21.67 3.89
N THR A 307 20.85 20.66 3.25
CA THR A 307 21.97 20.89 2.33
C THR A 307 21.52 21.55 1.02
N LEU A 308 20.53 20.96 0.34
CA LEU A 308 20.21 21.37 -1.04
C LEU A 308 19.27 22.57 -1.11
N VAL A 309 18.39 22.75 -0.11
CA VAL A 309 17.42 23.86 -0.11
C VAL A 309 17.89 25.04 0.70
N VAL A 310 18.42 24.80 1.91
CA VAL A 310 18.79 25.88 2.83
C VAL A 310 20.21 26.40 2.57
N ASP A 311 21.21 25.51 2.59
CA ASP A 311 22.62 25.89 2.56
C ASP A 311 23.10 26.20 1.12
N ASP A 312 23.09 25.21 0.25
CA ASP A 312 23.71 25.25 -1.08
C ASP A 312 22.78 25.84 -2.15
N LYS A 313 21.45 25.88 -1.90
CA LYS A 313 20.41 26.41 -2.81
C LYS A 313 20.42 25.78 -4.20
N TYR A 314 20.69 24.48 -4.28
CA TYR A 314 20.55 23.69 -5.51
C TYR A 314 19.10 23.32 -5.81
N ALA A 315 18.24 23.29 -4.78
CA ALA A 315 16.85 22.88 -4.93
C ALA A 315 15.89 23.84 -4.23
N VAL A 316 14.64 23.87 -4.68
CA VAL A 316 13.51 24.54 -3.97
C VAL A 316 12.73 23.57 -3.09
N GLY A 317 12.92 22.26 -3.31
CA GLY A 317 12.35 21.19 -2.52
C GLY A 317 13.15 19.90 -2.72
N ALA A 318 13.30 19.12 -1.65
CA ALA A 318 13.97 17.81 -1.71
C ALA A 318 13.47 16.93 -0.57
N GLY A 319 13.38 15.61 -0.82
CA GLY A 319 12.96 14.64 0.18
C GLY A 319 13.32 13.22 -0.19
N ALA A 320 13.04 12.31 0.74
CA ALA A 320 13.15 10.87 0.53
C ALA A 320 12.15 10.12 1.41
N TYR A 321 11.69 8.96 0.93
CA TYR A 321 10.83 8.08 1.70
C TYR A 321 11.04 6.61 1.29
N TYR A 322 10.68 5.72 2.18
CA TYR A 322 10.77 4.28 1.99
C TYR A 322 9.36 3.67 1.97
N LEU A 323 9.09 2.85 0.96
CA LEU A 323 7.82 2.14 0.78
C LEU A 323 7.95 0.71 1.32
N GLY A 324 8.13 0.57 2.65
CA GLY A 324 8.49 -0.69 3.28
C GLY A 324 7.43 -1.80 3.24
N SER A 325 6.16 -1.44 3.15
CA SER A 325 5.03 -2.38 3.20
C SER A 325 4.78 -3.03 1.84
N ALA A 326 5.50 -4.10 1.55
CA ALA A 326 5.35 -4.87 0.32
C ALA A 326 5.69 -6.36 0.55
N VAL A 327 5.18 -7.24 -0.31
CA VAL A 327 5.48 -8.69 -0.26
C VAL A 327 6.88 -8.99 -0.78
N ASP A 328 7.33 -8.25 -1.78
CA ASP A 328 8.62 -8.43 -2.45
C ASP A 328 9.53 -7.19 -2.26
N ASP A 329 10.72 -7.18 -2.85
CA ASP A 329 11.62 -6.05 -2.78
C ASP A 329 10.96 -4.78 -3.34
N THR A 330 11.15 -3.68 -2.65
CA THR A 330 10.43 -2.43 -2.82
C THR A 330 11.37 -1.24 -3.12
N ARG A 331 10.92 -0.03 -2.84
CA ARG A 331 11.54 1.21 -3.27
C ARG A 331 11.91 2.13 -2.11
N LEU A 332 13.10 2.72 -2.20
CA LEU A 332 13.44 3.96 -1.52
C LEU A 332 13.51 5.06 -2.58
N TRP A 333 12.73 6.08 -2.41
CA TRP A 333 12.57 7.18 -3.35
C TRP A 333 13.25 8.43 -2.83
N VAL A 334 14.05 9.07 -3.69
CA VAL A 334 14.63 10.40 -3.47
C VAL A 334 14.11 11.31 -4.56
N TYR A 335 13.58 12.46 -4.18
CA TYR A 335 13.08 13.45 -5.14
C TYR A 335 13.61 14.84 -4.82
N ALA A 336 13.75 15.67 -5.84
CA ALA A 336 14.13 17.07 -5.70
C ALA A 336 13.66 17.91 -6.90
N THR A 337 13.41 19.18 -6.63
CA THR A 337 13.07 20.17 -7.65
C THR A 337 14.18 21.19 -7.71
N PRO A 338 14.86 21.39 -8.87
CA PRO A 338 16.01 22.29 -8.96
C PRO A 338 15.62 23.75 -8.70
N ALA A 339 16.54 24.51 -8.15
CA ALA A 339 16.42 25.94 -8.07
C ALA A 339 16.61 26.60 -9.46
N PRO A 340 16.07 27.80 -9.71
CA PRO A 340 16.23 28.46 -10.99
C PRO A 340 17.70 28.59 -11.40
N GLY A 341 18.01 28.12 -12.61
CA GLY A 341 19.37 28.13 -13.18
C GLY A 341 20.24 26.94 -12.81
N VAL A 342 19.75 25.97 -12.03
CA VAL A 342 20.44 24.72 -11.73
C VAL A 342 19.95 23.64 -12.68
N SER A 343 20.84 22.93 -13.35
CA SER A 343 20.47 21.78 -14.20
C SER A 343 20.13 20.54 -13.39
N LEU A 344 19.43 19.59 -14.01
CA LEU A 344 19.11 18.31 -13.34
C LEU A 344 20.38 17.47 -13.08
N GLU A 345 21.39 17.58 -13.93
CA GLU A 345 22.69 16.92 -13.75
C GLU A 345 23.44 17.48 -12.55
N GLU A 346 23.50 18.82 -12.39
CA GLU A 346 24.11 19.47 -11.23
C GLU A 346 23.40 19.09 -9.94
N LEU A 347 22.06 19.03 -9.98
CA LEU A 347 21.23 18.58 -8.86
C LEU A 347 21.48 17.11 -8.52
N ASP A 348 21.55 16.23 -9.55
CA ASP A 348 21.84 14.80 -9.39
C ASP A 348 23.22 14.56 -8.72
N GLU A 349 24.26 15.33 -9.12
CA GLU A 349 25.56 15.31 -8.48
C GLU A 349 25.52 15.85 -7.04
N ALA A 350 24.68 16.87 -6.78
CA ALA A 350 24.52 17.41 -5.43
C ALA A 350 23.84 16.38 -4.50
N ILE A 351 22.84 15.66 -4.99
CA ILE A 351 22.20 14.53 -4.28
C ILE A 351 23.24 13.44 -3.98
N ASP A 352 24.10 13.08 -4.94
CA ASP A 352 25.18 12.11 -4.74
C ASP A 352 26.12 12.55 -3.61
N ARG A 353 26.47 13.83 -3.52
CA ARG A 353 27.30 14.37 -2.43
C ARG A 353 26.65 14.22 -1.05
N VAL A 354 25.32 14.42 -0.97
CA VAL A 354 24.57 14.24 0.28
C VAL A 354 24.53 12.76 0.68
N ILE A 355 24.16 11.87 -0.25
CA ILE A 355 24.10 10.42 0.00
C ILE A 355 25.47 9.89 0.44
N LYS A 356 26.55 10.36 -0.15
CA LYS A 356 27.91 9.96 0.16
C LYS A 356 28.30 10.25 1.62
N ARG A 357 27.73 11.29 2.24
CA ARG A 357 27.96 11.58 3.68
C ARG A 357 27.50 10.42 4.57
N PHE A 358 26.39 9.76 4.24
CA PHE A 358 25.87 8.61 5.01
C PHE A 358 26.73 7.35 4.87
N THR A 359 27.52 7.24 3.81
CA THR A 359 28.40 6.08 3.56
C THR A 359 29.83 6.29 4.06
N GLU A 360 30.31 7.53 4.13
CA GLU A 360 31.71 7.86 4.41
C GLU A 360 31.94 8.54 5.77
N LYS A 361 30.91 9.21 6.33
CA LYS A 361 31.03 9.93 7.60
C LYS A 361 30.27 9.21 8.70
N PRO A 362 30.71 9.31 9.96
CA PRO A 362 29.93 8.86 11.10
C PRO A 362 28.57 9.54 11.13
N ILE A 363 27.52 8.77 11.39
CA ILE A 363 26.17 9.29 11.62
C ILE A 363 26.15 10.11 12.91
N ASP A 364 25.55 11.29 12.88
CA ASP A 364 25.32 12.10 14.07
C ASP A 364 24.25 11.44 14.96
N GLU A 365 24.65 11.06 16.16
CA GLU A 365 23.78 10.40 17.15
C GLU A 365 22.60 11.28 17.59
N ALA A 366 22.76 12.60 17.58
CA ALA A 366 21.66 13.50 17.91
C ALA A 366 20.62 13.55 16.77
N HIS A 367 21.08 13.54 15.52
CA HIS A 367 20.20 13.46 14.35
C HIS A 367 19.47 12.10 14.31
N LEU A 368 20.18 10.99 14.52
CA LEU A 368 19.59 9.66 14.61
C LEU A 368 18.47 9.59 15.67
N ARG A 369 18.75 10.09 16.88
CA ARG A 369 17.73 10.14 17.95
C ARG A 369 16.50 10.94 17.54
N ARG A 370 16.70 12.12 16.96
CA ARG A 370 15.55 12.93 16.47
C ARG A 370 14.72 12.20 15.43
N ALA A 371 15.38 11.54 14.47
CA ALA A 371 14.71 10.75 13.42
C ALA A 371 13.85 9.62 14.00
N LYS A 372 14.42 8.81 14.91
CA LYS A 372 13.69 7.73 15.57
C LYS A 372 12.53 8.26 16.41
N THR A 373 12.76 9.28 17.24
CA THR A 373 11.71 9.91 18.03
C THR A 373 10.56 10.41 17.15
N ARG A 374 10.86 11.01 16.00
CA ARG A 374 9.85 11.51 15.07
C ARG A 374 9.06 10.37 14.43
N LEU A 375 9.72 9.36 13.91
CA LEU A 375 9.07 8.20 13.29
C LEU A 375 8.13 7.49 14.29
N ILE A 376 8.60 7.24 15.51
CA ILE A 376 7.79 6.61 16.56
C ILE A 376 6.61 7.51 16.97
N ALA A 377 6.84 8.83 17.11
CA ALA A 377 5.77 9.76 17.45
C ALA A 377 4.70 9.83 16.35
N ASP A 378 5.10 9.90 15.08
CA ASP A 378 4.17 9.93 13.94
C ASP A 378 3.33 8.64 13.89
N ALA A 379 3.93 7.46 14.17
CA ALA A 379 3.21 6.20 14.29
C ALA A 379 2.24 6.17 15.48
N ILE A 380 2.60 6.74 16.62
CA ILE A 380 1.71 6.86 17.79
C ILE A 380 0.53 7.79 17.45
N TYR A 381 0.77 8.94 16.83
CA TYR A 381 -0.31 9.85 16.43
C TYR A 381 -1.24 9.25 15.38
N ALA A 382 -0.71 8.42 14.46
CA ALA A 382 -1.56 7.71 13.49
C ALA A 382 -2.57 6.76 14.18
N GLN A 383 -2.26 6.26 15.39
CA GLN A 383 -3.17 5.40 16.18
C GLN A 383 -4.38 6.17 16.74
N ASP A 384 -4.38 7.49 16.74
CA ASP A 384 -5.55 8.28 17.12
C ASP A 384 -6.71 8.19 16.12
N SER A 385 -6.43 7.76 14.88
CA SER A 385 -7.43 7.49 13.87
C SER A 385 -7.73 5.99 13.76
N GLN A 386 -8.97 5.59 14.05
CA GLN A 386 -9.45 4.21 13.87
C GLN A 386 -9.22 3.69 12.45
N ALA A 387 -9.48 4.53 11.44
CA ALA A 387 -9.28 4.17 10.03
C ALA A 387 -7.80 3.99 9.68
N SER A 388 -6.92 4.86 10.20
CA SER A 388 -5.48 4.75 9.98
C SER A 388 -4.91 3.49 10.63
N LEU A 389 -5.38 3.18 11.84
CA LEU A 389 -4.97 1.97 12.55
C LEU A 389 -5.44 0.70 11.83
N ALA A 390 -6.72 0.66 11.41
CA ALA A 390 -7.26 -0.45 10.62
C ALA A 390 -6.49 -0.64 9.31
N ARG A 391 -6.13 0.46 8.64
CA ARG A 391 -5.34 0.42 7.41
C ARG A 391 -3.93 -0.11 7.65
N TRP A 392 -3.24 0.36 8.68
CA TRP A 392 -1.88 -0.09 9.02
C TRP A 392 -1.81 -1.60 9.27
N TYR A 393 -2.73 -2.13 10.11
CA TYR A 393 -2.80 -3.57 10.35
C TYR A 393 -3.21 -4.35 9.09
N GLY A 394 -4.15 -3.82 8.31
CA GLY A 394 -4.58 -4.45 7.05
C GLY A 394 -3.46 -4.57 6.05
N GLU A 395 -2.71 -3.50 5.84
CA GLU A 395 -1.55 -3.48 4.96
C GLU A 395 -0.45 -4.45 5.42
N ALA A 396 -0.10 -4.40 6.71
CA ALA A 396 0.89 -5.30 7.28
C ALA A 396 0.51 -6.77 7.11
N LEU A 397 -0.71 -7.15 7.48
CA LEU A 397 -1.19 -8.53 7.38
C LEU A 397 -1.34 -8.99 5.92
N ALA A 398 -1.81 -8.12 5.02
CA ALA A 398 -1.95 -8.44 3.60
C ALA A 398 -0.61 -8.63 2.91
N THR A 399 0.46 -7.99 3.39
CA THR A 399 1.84 -8.15 2.91
C THR A 399 2.61 -9.26 3.63
N GLY A 400 1.98 -9.93 4.62
CA GLY A 400 2.52 -11.13 5.26
C GLY A 400 3.35 -10.87 6.52
N LEU A 401 3.20 -9.69 7.13
CA LEU A 401 3.61 -9.42 8.50
C LEU A 401 2.55 -9.92 9.47
N THR A 402 2.86 -9.92 10.76
CA THR A 402 1.96 -10.34 11.84
C THR A 402 1.53 -9.15 12.70
N ILE A 403 0.53 -9.35 13.57
CA ILE A 403 0.12 -8.34 14.57
C ILE A 403 1.29 -8.03 15.51
N GLU A 404 2.06 -9.06 15.88
CA GLU A 404 3.24 -8.94 16.72
C GLU A 404 4.34 -8.12 16.04
N ASP A 405 4.51 -8.25 14.72
CA ASP A 405 5.45 -7.43 13.96
C ASP A 405 5.07 -5.95 14.01
N VAL A 406 3.80 -5.62 13.87
CA VAL A 406 3.31 -4.24 13.99
C VAL A 406 3.49 -3.72 15.41
N ALA A 407 3.12 -4.51 16.42
CA ALA A 407 3.23 -4.12 17.82
C ALA A 407 4.69 -3.90 18.27
N ALA A 408 5.63 -4.72 17.77
CA ALA A 408 7.05 -4.62 18.11
C ALA A 408 7.82 -3.57 17.28
N TRP A 409 7.18 -2.95 16.26
CA TRP A 409 7.86 -2.00 15.40
C TRP A 409 8.48 -0.81 16.14
N PRO A 410 7.83 -0.16 17.14
CA PRO A 410 8.45 0.95 17.88
C PRO A 410 9.73 0.55 18.60
N ASP A 411 9.77 -0.63 19.23
CA ASP A 411 10.94 -1.14 19.93
C ASP A 411 12.08 -1.46 18.95
N ARG A 412 11.76 -2.03 17.79
CA ARG A 412 12.73 -2.28 16.73
C ARG A 412 13.32 -0.99 16.16
N MET A 413 12.47 0.04 15.96
CA MET A 413 12.95 1.37 15.54
C MET A 413 13.86 1.99 16.60
N GLU A 414 13.52 1.89 17.89
CA GLU A 414 14.37 2.41 18.96
C GLU A 414 15.74 1.69 19.02
N ALA A 415 15.78 0.40 18.67
CA ALA A 415 17.01 -0.39 18.65
C ALA A 415 17.97 -0.05 17.49
N VAL A 416 17.54 0.67 16.45
CA VAL A 416 18.39 1.04 15.30
C VAL A 416 19.58 1.88 15.76
N THR A 417 20.78 1.46 15.34
CA THR A 417 22.04 2.15 15.65
C THR A 417 22.60 2.95 14.46
N ALA A 418 23.54 3.85 14.71
CA ALA A 418 24.26 4.57 13.66
C ALA A 418 25.03 3.62 12.73
N ALA A 419 25.51 2.49 13.25
CA ALA A 419 26.17 1.46 12.44
C ALA A 419 25.20 0.78 11.47
N ASP A 420 23.95 0.51 11.90
CA ASP A 420 22.92 -0.08 11.05
C ASP A 420 22.52 0.86 9.91
N VAL A 421 22.31 2.15 10.22
CA VAL A 421 22.02 3.18 9.21
C VAL A 421 23.16 3.30 8.18
N THR A 422 24.41 3.32 8.65
CA THR A 422 25.59 3.36 7.76
C THR A 422 25.68 2.09 6.90
N ALA A 423 25.41 0.93 7.47
CA ALA A 423 25.42 -0.34 6.73
C ALA A 423 24.32 -0.37 5.66
N ALA A 424 23.11 0.09 6.01
CA ALA A 424 22.00 0.22 5.08
C ALA A 424 22.34 1.19 3.93
N ALA A 425 22.91 2.36 4.23
CA ALA A 425 23.34 3.34 3.22
C ALA A 425 24.35 2.72 2.24
N LYS A 426 25.41 2.06 2.76
CA LYS A 426 26.44 1.42 1.94
C LYS A 426 25.91 0.28 1.06
N LYS A 427 24.95 -0.48 1.56
CA LYS A 427 24.39 -1.64 0.85
C LYS A 427 23.36 -1.23 -0.20
N TRP A 428 22.51 -0.23 0.11
CA TRP A 428 21.31 0.03 -0.66
C TRP A 428 21.35 1.31 -1.48
N LEU A 429 22.08 2.35 -1.05
CA LEU A 429 22.21 3.61 -1.81
C LEU A 429 23.33 3.59 -2.86
N ASP A 430 23.61 2.42 -3.43
CA ASP A 430 24.50 2.29 -4.59
C ASP A 430 23.76 2.71 -5.86
N LYS A 431 24.23 3.75 -6.55
CA LYS A 431 23.62 4.29 -7.77
C LYS A 431 23.37 3.22 -8.85
N ARG A 432 24.17 2.14 -8.91
CA ARG A 432 23.95 1.02 -9.82
C ARG A 432 22.65 0.26 -9.56
N ARG A 433 22.07 0.41 -8.38
CA ARG A 433 20.78 -0.19 -7.97
C ARG A 433 19.59 0.73 -8.21
N ALA A 434 19.82 1.91 -8.79
CA ALA A 434 18.82 2.95 -8.96
C ALA A 434 18.45 3.18 -10.42
N VAL A 435 17.28 3.73 -10.59
CA VAL A 435 16.83 4.44 -11.78
C VAL A 435 16.68 5.91 -11.41
N THR A 436 17.25 6.80 -12.21
CA THR A 436 17.02 8.25 -12.10
C THR A 436 16.04 8.67 -13.18
N GLY A 437 15.02 9.44 -12.81
CA GLY A 437 14.06 10.07 -13.70
C GLY A 437 14.30 11.59 -13.78
N PHE A 438 14.32 12.11 -14.99
CA PHE A 438 14.37 13.54 -15.29
C PHE A 438 13.10 13.95 -16.02
N LEU A 439 12.33 14.85 -15.43
CA LEU A 439 11.22 15.52 -16.11
C LEU A 439 11.66 16.90 -16.54
N LEU A 440 11.51 17.22 -17.82
CA LEU A 440 12.01 18.43 -18.43
C LEU A 440 10.89 19.19 -19.16
N PRO A 441 10.93 20.54 -19.20
CA PRO A 441 10.18 21.28 -20.19
C PRO A 441 10.61 20.87 -21.60
N ALA A 442 9.69 20.79 -22.55
CA ALA A 442 10.06 20.59 -23.94
C ALA A 442 10.80 21.83 -24.47
N GLU A 443 11.88 21.65 -25.24
CA GLU A 443 12.53 22.77 -25.93
C GLU A 443 11.62 23.28 -27.06
N GLU A 444 11.60 24.63 -27.26
CA GLU A 444 10.86 25.24 -28.37
C GLU A 444 11.41 24.68 -29.72
N GLY A 445 10.72 23.69 -30.28
CA GLY A 445 11.06 23.08 -31.57
C GLY A 445 11.07 21.56 -31.63
N GLU A 446 10.98 20.84 -30.51
CA GLU A 446 10.92 19.35 -30.45
C GLU A 446 9.47 18.79 -30.37
N ALA A 447 8.47 19.60 -30.70
CA ALA A 447 7.10 19.15 -30.73
C ALA A 447 6.89 18.03 -31.77
N ALA A 448 6.62 16.81 -31.28
CA ALA A 448 6.11 15.64 -32.00
C ALA A 448 7.06 14.99 -33.03
N ALA A 449 7.86 14.04 -32.57
CA ALA A 449 8.28 12.92 -33.39
C ALA A 449 7.55 11.63 -32.96
#